data_b515cc60657d8972d8f6cee9177ac482
#
_entry.id   b515cc60657d8972d8f6cee9177ac482
#
_cell.length_a   1.000
_cell.length_b   1.000
_cell.length_c   1.000
_cell.angle_alpha   90.00
_cell.angle_beta   90.00
_cell.angle_gamma   90.00
#
_symmetry.space_group_name_H-M   'P 1'
#
loop_
_entity.id
_entity.type
_entity.pdbx_description
1 polymer ?
#
loop_
_entity_poly.entity_id
_entity_poly.type
_entity_poly.pdbx_seq_one_letter_code
_entity_poly.pdbx_strand_id
1 'polypeptide(L)'
;MQEYLNLMKHILDHGAKKGDRTGTGTLSVFGYQMRFDLSEGFPMVTTKKLHLRSIVHELLWFLKGDTNVKYLQENGVRIWNEWADENGDLGPVYGKQWRKWESKDGRIIDQVEQAIEQIKNNPNSRRIIVSAWNVGELDEM
;
A
#
# COMPACT_ATOMS: atom_id res chain seq x y z
N MET A 1 -3.89 15.47 -11.79
CA MET A 1 -2.61 16.10 -11.33
C MET A 1 -2.83 17.32 -10.44
N GLN A 2 -3.79 18.18 -10.75
CA GLN A 2 -4.03 19.43 -10.00
C GLN A 2 -4.32 19.16 -8.51
N GLU A 3 -5.08 18.12 -8.17
CA GLU A 3 -5.39 17.75 -6.79
C GLU A 3 -4.13 17.47 -5.96
N TYR A 4 -3.13 16.80 -6.56
CA TYR A 4 -1.84 16.57 -5.88
C TYR A 4 -1.07 17.88 -5.66
N LEU A 5 -1.05 18.77 -6.65
CA LEU A 5 -0.39 20.08 -6.53
C LEU A 5 -1.08 20.96 -5.47
N ASN A 6 -2.42 20.92 -5.39
CA ASN A 6 -3.20 21.60 -4.38
C ASN A 6 -2.85 21.09 -2.97
N LEU A 7 -2.74 19.76 -2.80
CA LEU A 7 -2.27 19.16 -1.53
C LEU A 7 -0.88 19.66 -1.16
N MET A 8 0.08 19.62 -2.11
CA MET A 8 1.45 20.10 -1.85
C MET A 8 1.47 21.55 -1.41
N LYS A 9 0.73 22.42 -2.12
CA LYS A 9 0.60 23.83 -1.74
C LYS A 9 -0.03 23.98 -0.36
N HIS A 10 -1.09 23.26 -0.07
CA HIS A 10 -1.77 23.30 1.22
C HIS A 10 -0.82 22.94 2.38
N ILE A 11 0.00 21.89 2.19
CA ILE A 11 0.99 21.49 3.19
C ILE A 11 2.06 22.56 3.39
N LEU A 12 2.53 23.20 2.31
CA LEU A 12 3.51 24.29 2.41
C LEU A 12 2.95 25.50 3.15
N ASP A 13 1.69 25.86 2.90
CA ASP A 13 1.07 27.05 3.46
C ASP A 13 0.59 26.84 4.93
N HIS A 14 0.17 25.61 5.28
CA HIS A 14 -0.54 25.34 6.54
C HIS A 14 0.05 24.19 7.36
N GLY A 15 1.07 23.51 6.87
CA GLY A 15 1.67 22.35 7.55
C GLY A 15 2.37 22.73 8.85
N ALA A 16 2.14 21.96 9.90
CA ALA A 16 2.89 22.05 11.14
C ALA A 16 4.26 21.39 10.98
N LYS A 17 5.31 22.01 11.49
CA LYS A 17 6.64 21.43 11.53
C LYS A 17 6.68 20.27 12.52
N LYS A 18 7.19 19.13 12.10
CA LYS A 18 7.46 17.95 12.93
C LYS A 18 8.90 17.50 12.74
N GLY A 19 9.52 17.04 13.82
CA GLY A 19 10.79 16.34 13.76
C GLY A 19 10.59 14.92 13.21
N ASP A 20 11.65 14.34 12.64
CA ASP A 20 11.71 12.95 12.23
C ASP A 20 13.03 12.32 12.71
N ARG A 21 13.16 11.00 12.53
CA ARG A 21 14.36 10.24 12.92
C ARG A 21 15.62 10.62 12.14
N THR A 22 15.47 11.29 10.99
CA THR A 22 16.59 11.69 10.12
C THR A 22 17.11 13.09 10.44
N GLY A 23 16.39 13.87 11.27
CA GLY A 23 16.73 15.25 11.59
C GLY A 23 16.41 16.28 10.52
N THR A 24 15.89 15.85 9.36
CA THR A 24 15.47 16.73 8.27
C THR A 24 14.20 17.51 8.62
N GLY A 25 13.29 16.85 9.33
CA GLY A 25 11.97 17.38 9.67
C GLY A 25 10.98 17.27 8.51
N THR A 26 9.71 17.46 8.84
CA THR A 26 8.61 17.42 7.87
C THR A 26 7.62 18.55 8.12
N LEU A 27 6.91 18.95 7.06
CA LEU A 27 5.66 19.71 7.18
C LEU A 27 4.49 18.72 7.07
N SER A 28 3.54 18.81 7.98
CA SER A 28 2.46 17.83 8.08
C SER A 28 1.12 18.50 8.36
N VAL A 29 0.08 18.04 7.69
CA VAL A 29 -1.33 18.32 8.02
C VAL A 29 -1.97 17.03 8.52
N PHE A 30 -3.00 17.12 9.36
CA PHE A 30 -3.66 15.94 9.93
C PHE A 30 -4.38 15.09 8.87
N GLY A 31 -4.98 15.73 7.89
CA GLY A 31 -5.67 15.04 6.79
C GLY A 31 -5.98 15.99 5.65
N TYR A 32 -6.14 15.43 4.47
CA TYR A 32 -6.55 16.17 3.27
C TYR A 32 -7.31 15.23 2.35
N GLN A 33 -8.46 15.67 1.85
CA GLN A 33 -9.27 14.87 0.94
C GLN A 33 -8.96 15.25 -0.51
N MET A 34 -8.55 14.26 -1.31
CA MET A 34 -8.44 14.37 -2.76
C MET A 34 -9.53 13.54 -3.44
N ARG A 35 -10.05 14.04 -4.56
CA ARG A 35 -11.02 13.32 -5.39
C ARG A 35 -10.52 13.23 -6.81
N PHE A 36 -10.62 12.04 -7.40
CA PHE A 36 -10.18 11.76 -8.76
C PHE A 36 -11.33 11.15 -9.55
N ASP A 37 -11.62 11.70 -10.72
CA ASP A 37 -12.53 11.08 -11.67
C ASP A 37 -11.77 10.04 -12.50
N LEU A 38 -12.01 8.76 -12.21
CA LEU A 38 -11.31 7.68 -12.90
C LEU A 38 -11.76 7.49 -14.36
N SER A 39 -12.86 8.13 -14.78
CA SER A 39 -13.26 8.16 -16.19
C SER A 39 -12.32 9.00 -17.06
N GLU A 40 -11.59 9.95 -16.44
CA GLU A 40 -10.55 10.75 -17.07
C GLU A 40 -9.19 10.03 -17.15
N GLY A 41 -9.07 8.84 -16.54
CA GLY A 41 -7.88 8.03 -16.52
C GLY A 41 -7.31 7.80 -15.11
N PHE A 42 -6.24 7.03 -15.04
CA PHE A 42 -5.57 6.74 -13.76
C PHE A 42 -4.79 7.97 -13.26
N PRO A 43 -4.95 8.40 -12.00
CA PRO A 43 -4.38 9.64 -11.47
C PRO A 43 -2.88 9.50 -11.13
N MET A 44 -2.09 9.07 -12.09
CA MET A 44 -0.65 8.93 -11.91
C MET A 44 0.02 10.29 -11.77
N VAL A 45 0.85 10.43 -10.73
CA VAL A 45 1.64 11.64 -10.48
C VAL A 45 2.72 11.80 -11.55
N THR A 46 2.81 12.99 -12.16
CA THR A 46 3.79 13.32 -13.22
C THR A 46 4.80 14.39 -12.82
N THR A 47 4.80 14.82 -11.55
CA THR A 47 5.75 15.80 -11.01
C THR A 47 7.17 15.24 -10.84
N LYS A 48 7.31 13.93 -10.89
CA LYS A 48 8.59 13.22 -11.02
C LYS A 48 8.41 12.00 -11.93
N LYS A 49 9.51 11.49 -12.47
CA LYS A 49 9.48 10.24 -13.24
C LYS A 49 9.21 9.06 -12.31
N LEU A 50 8.06 8.43 -12.44
CA LEU A 50 7.70 7.21 -11.75
C LEU A 50 8.20 5.98 -12.51
N HIS A 51 8.65 4.96 -11.79
CA HIS A 51 9.06 3.69 -12.39
C HIS A 51 7.87 2.71 -12.43
N LEU A 52 7.00 2.88 -13.44
CA LEU A 52 5.75 2.13 -13.56
C LEU A 52 5.94 0.61 -13.47
N ARG A 53 7.04 0.09 -14.04
CA ARG A 53 7.34 -1.36 -13.96
C ARG A 53 7.41 -1.83 -12.50
N SER A 54 8.12 -1.11 -11.63
CA SER A 54 8.19 -1.47 -10.20
C SER A 54 6.82 -1.44 -9.54
N ILE A 55 6.01 -0.40 -9.82
CA ILE A 55 4.66 -0.26 -9.24
C ILE A 55 3.77 -1.45 -9.63
N VAL A 56 3.78 -1.83 -10.91
CA VAL A 56 2.96 -2.95 -11.41
C VAL A 56 3.42 -4.29 -10.82
N HIS A 57 4.73 -4.57 -10.83
CA HIS A 57 5.24 -5.83 -10.28
C HIS A 57 5.05 -5.93 -8.77
N GLU A 58 5.21 -4.85 -8.02
CA GLU A 58 4.92 -4.80 -6.59
C GLU A 58 3.45 -5.11 -6.31
N LEU A 59 2.52 -4.46 -7.03
CA LEU A 59 1.09 -4.75 -6.87
C LEU A 59 0.75 -6.21 -7.20
N LEU A 60 1.28 -6.75 -8.29
CA LEU A 60 1.07 -8.15 -8.67
C LEU A 60 1.63 -9.12 -7.63
N TRP A 61 2.77 -8.78 -7.02
CA TRP A 61 3.39 -9.55 -5.96
C TRP A 61 2.52 -9.55 -4.69
N PHE A 62 1.99 -8.39 -4.26
CA PHE A 62 1.02 -8.32 -3.16
C PHE A 62 -0.25 -9.12 -3.45
N LEU A 63 -0.81 -9.00 -4.66
CA LEU A 63 -2.01 -9.72 -5.05
C LEU A 63 -1.82 -11.24 -5.13
N LYS A 64 -0.60 -11.73 -5.28
CA LYS A 64 -0.27 -13.16 -5.15
C LYS A 64 -0.18 -13.63 -3.68
N GLY A 65 -0.15 -12.73 -2.73
CA GLY A 65 0.08 -13.03 -1.32
C GLY A 65 1.49 -13.53 -1.05
N ASP A 66 2.44 -13.09 -1.87
CA ASP A 66 3.86 -13.44 -1.76
C ASP A 66 4.57 -12.46 -0.82
N THR A 67 5.57 -12.92 -0.09
CA THR A 67 6.40 -12.14 0.83
C THR A 67 7.88 -12.22 0.48
N ASN A 68 8.26 -13.09 -0.46
CA ASN A 68 9.63 -13.26 -0.89
C ASN A 68 10.00 -12.36 -2.07
N VAL A 69 11.11 -11.65 -1.99
CA VAL A 69 11.54 -10.67 -3.01
C VAL A 69 12.04 -11.29 -4.30
N LYS A 70 12.19 -12.60 -4.38
CA LYS A 70 12.73 -13.29 -5.56
C LYS A 70 11.98 -12.93 -6.85
N TYR A 71 10.64 -12.98 -6.82
CA TYR A 71 9.82 -12.57 -7.98
C TYR A 71 10.13 -11.12 -8.42
N LEU A 72 10.27 -10.21 -7.46
CA LEU A 72 10.57 -8.81 -7.75
C LEU A 72 11.97 -8.67 -8.38
N GLN A 73 12.96 -9.36 -7.84
CA GLN A 73 14.35 -9.35 -8.34
C GLN A 73 14.44 -9.91 -9.76
N GLU A 74 13.78 -11.02 -10.05
CA GLU A 74 13.69 -11.63 -11.39
C GLU A 74 13.06 -10.68 -12.41
N ASN A 75 12.22 -9.74 -11.96
CA ASN A 75 11.59 -8.73 -12.78
C ASN A 75 12.32 -7.36 -12.73
N GLY A 76 13.53 -7.31 -12.18
CA GLY A 76 14.37 -6.10 -12.12
C GLY A 76 13.87 -5.06 -11.10
N VAL A 77 13.04 -5.45 -10.14
CA VAL A 77 12.52 -4.60 -9.07
C VAL A 77 13.27 -4.89 -7.78
N ARG A 78 13.84 -3.86 -7.16
CA ARG A 78 14.72 -3.99 -5.99
C ARG A 78 14.29 -3.15 -4.79
N ILE A 79 13.09 -2.59 -4.83
CA ILE A 79 12.63 -1.62 -3.84
C ILE A 79 12.45 -2.21 -2.43
N TRP A 80 12.37 -3.54 -2.31
CA TRP A 80 12.20 -4.27 -1.06
C TRP A 80 13.46 -5.01 -0.57
N ASN A 81 14.57 -4.97 -1.33
CA ASN A 81 15.75 -5.79 -1.04
C ASN A 81 16.41 -5.50 0.32
N GLU A 82 16.36 -4.25 0.78
CA GLU A 82 17.05 -3.85 2.02
C GLU A 82 16.31 -4.28 3.29
N TRP A 83 15.05 -4.70 3.18
CA TRP A 83 14.24 -5.20 4.30
C TRP A 83 14.09 -6.71 4.33
N ALA A 84 14.50 -7.40 3.27
CA ALA A 84 14.42 -8.85 3.18
C ALA A 84 15.52 -9.50 4.03
N ASP A 85 15.18 -10.65 4.64
CA ASP A 85 16.14 -11.49 5.35
C ASP A 85 17.14 -12.19 4.37
N GLU A 86 18.01 -13.04 4.90
CA GLU A 86 19.00 -13.80 4.12
C GLU A 86 18.39 -14.77 3.10
N ASN A 87 17.12 -15.17 3.29
CA ASN A 87 16.36 -16.02 2.38
C ASN A 87 15.52 -15.23 1.38
N GLY A 88 15.53 -13.90 1.50
CA GLY A 88 14.74 -12.98 0.68
C GLY A 88 13.31 -12.81 1.14
N ASP A 89 12.96 -13.22 2.37
CA ASP A 89 11.61 -13.07 2.93
C ASP A 89 11.47 -11.79 3.74
N LEU A 90 10.27 -11.22 3.74
CA LEU A 90 9.91 -9.99 4.43
C LEU A 90 8.99 -10.22 5.64
N GLY A 91 8.64 -11.50 5.92
CA GLY A 91 7.66 -11.81 6.93
C GLY A 91 6.21 -11.42 6.55
N PRO A 92 5.34 -11.12 7.52
CA PRO A 92 3.90 -10.98 7.29
C PRO A 92 3.48 -9.63 6.70
N VAL A 93 4.15 -9.18 5.63
CA VAL A 93 3.84 -7.91 4.95
C VAL A 93 2.53 -7.96 4.16
N TYR A 94 2.20 -6.87 3.47
CA TYR A 94 0.92 -6.59 2.82
C TYR A 94 0.30 -7.74 2.04
N GLY A 95 1.09 -8.49 1.25
CA GLY A 95 0.60 -9.60 0.44
C GLY A 95 0.02 -10.74 1.30
N LYS A 96 0.71 -11.13 2.37
CA LYS A 96 0.21 -12.12 3.34
C LYS A 96 -1.10 -11.64 3.95
N GLN A 97 -1.14 -10.40 4.44
CA GLN A 97 -2.34 -9.86 5.08
C GLN A 97 -3.54 -9.81 4.13
N TRP A 98 -3.34 -9.45 2.88
CA TRP A 98 -4.40 -9.34 1.89
C TRP A 98 -4.97 -10.68 1.45
N ARG A 99 -4.11 -11.69 1.30
CA ARG A 99 -4.48 -12.96 0.65
C ARG A 99 -4.50 -14.15 1.61
N LYS A 100 -3.82 -14.06 2.75
CA LYS A 100 -3.61 -15.18 3.67
C LYS A 100 -3.68 -14.73 5.12
N TRP A 101 -4.64 -13.85 5.46
CA TRP A 101 -4.84 -13.43 6.84
C TRP A 101 -5.22 -14.62 7.72
N GLU A 102 -4.42 -14.90 8.72
CA GLU A 102 -4.68 -15.95 9.69
C GLU A 102 -5.56 -15.42 10.83
N SER A 103 -6.73 -16.03 10.99
CA SER A 103 -7.64 -15.69 12.08
C SER A 103 -7.32 -16.49 13.35
N LYS A 104 -7.81 -16.03 14.49
CA LYS A 104 -7.57 -16.65 15.81
C LYS A 104 -7.95 -18.15 15.88
N ASP A 105 -8.90 -18.59 15.07
CA ASP A 105 -9.36 -20.00 14.98
C ASP A 105 -8.62 -20.81 13.88
N GLY A 106 -7.53 -20.27 13.33
CA GLY A 106 -6.69 -20.93 12.33
C GLY A 106 -7.24 -20.90 10.90
N ARG A 107 -8.35 -20.21 10.65
CA ARG A 107 -8.86 -20.04 9.27
C ARG A 107 -7.98 -19.04 8.51
N ILE A 108 -7.70 -19.37 7.27
CA ILE A 108 -7.07 -18.44 6.33
C ILE A 108 -8.15 -17.64 5.61
N ILE A 109 -8.04 -16.32 5.67
CA ILE A 109 -8.97 -15.38 5.06
C ILE A 109 -8.29 -14.69 3.88
N ASP A 110 -8.87 -14.82 2.69
CA ASP A 110 -8.52 -14.05 1.52
C ASP A 110 -9.40 -12.79 1.47
N GLN A 111 -8.88 -11.68 1.96
CA GLN A 111 -9.62 -10.42 2.04
C GLN A 111 -9.95 -9.84 0.67
N VAL A 112 -9.04 -9.99 -0.30
CA VAL A 112 -9.24 -9.47 -1.67
C VAL A 112 -10.35 -10.24 -2.37
N GLU A 113 -10.37 -11.58 -2.27
CA GLU A 113 -11.45 -12.39 -2.83
C GLU A 113 -12.80 -12.06 -2.19
N GLN A 114 -12.84 -11.94 -0.86
CA GLN A 114 -14.06 -11.54 -0.15
C GLN A 114 -14.56 -10.15 -0.56
N ALA A 115 -13.66 -9.18 -0.74
CA ALA A 115 -14.03 -7.85 -1.21
C ALA A 115 -14.63 -7.89 -2.62
N ILE A 116 -14.03 -8.66 -3.54
CA ILE A 116 -14.53 -8.85 -4.91
C ILE A 116 -15.93 -9.48 -4.90
N GLU A 117 -16.13 -10.54 -4.12
CA GLU A 117 -17.43 -11.19 -4.00
C GLU A 117 -18.51 -10.25 -3.39
N GLN A 118 -18.13 -9.45 -2.39
CA GLN A 118 -19.05 -8.46 -1.84
C GLN A 118 -19.40 -7.37 -2.85
N ILE A 119 -18.45 -6.88 -3.62
CA ILE A 119 -18.69 -5.88 -4.68
C ILE A 119 -19.69 -6.42 -5.71
N LYS A 120 -19.57 -7.71 -6.11
CA LYS A 120 -20.48 -8.35 -7.06
C LYS A 120 -21.90 -8.57 -6.50
N ASN A 121 -21.97 -9.04 -5.25
CA ASN A 121 -23.23 -9.57 -4.70
C ASN A 121 -23.93 -8.60 -3.75
N ASN A 122 -23.21 -7.66 -3.13
CA ASN A 122 -23.74 -6.68 -2.19
C ASN A 122 -22.88 -5.39 -2.20
N PRO A 123 -22.87 -4.62 -3.30
CA PRO A 123 -21.99 -3.46 -3.49
C PRO A 123 -22.23 -2.32 -2.48
N ASN A 124 -23.42 -2.30 -1.84
CA ASN A 124 -23.77 -1.32 -0.81
C ASN A 124 -23.36 -1.74 0.62
N SER A 125 -22.64 -2.85 0.77
CA SER A 125 -22.14 -3.29 2.07
C SER A 125 -21.19 -2.25 2.68
N ARG A 126 -21.39 -2.00 3.98
CA ARG A 126 -20.47 -1.15 4.77
C ARG A 126 -19.28 -1.95 5.35
N ARG A 127 -19.12 -3.20 4.91
CA ARG A 127 -18.09 -4.14 5.39
C ARG A 127 -17.17 -4.63 4.29
N ILE A 128 -17.03 -3.87 3.20
CA ILE A 128 -16.05 -4.13 2.15
C ILE A 128 -14.74 -3.51 2.64
N ILE A 129 -13.89 -4.33 3.24
CA ILE A 129 -12.64 -3.89 3.89
C ILE A 129 -11.53 -4.84 3.46
N VAL A 130 -10.38 -4.26 3.11
CA VAL A 130 -9.10 -4.96 2.97
C VAL A 130 -8.10 -4.21 3.85
N SER A 131 -7.56 -4.88 4.88
CA SER A 131 -6.59 -4.30 5.82
C SER A 131 -5.25 -5.01 5.68
N ALA A 132 -4.18 -4.24 5.65
CA ALA A 132 -2.82 -4.77 5.74
C ALA A 132 -2.30 -4.78 7.19
N TRP A 133 -2.95 -4.04 8.09
CA TRP A 133 -2.51 -3.88 9.48
C TRP A 133 -3.11 -4.95 10.37
N ASN A 134 -2.31 -5.96 10.68
CA ASN A 134 -2.64 -6.99 11.67
C ASN A 134 -1.99 -6.64 13.00
N VAL A 135 -2.80 -6.19 13.96
CA VAL A 135 -2.31 -5.75 15.26
C VAL A 135 -1.52 -6.84 16.01
N GLY A 136 -1.82 -8.11 15.74
CA GLY A 136 -1.11 -9.25 16.35
C GLY A 136 0.27 -9.53 15.74
N GLU A 137 0.60 -8.93 14.59
CA GLU A 137 1.84 -9.17 13.85
C GLU A 137 2.62 -7.87 13.55
N LEU A 138 2.24 -6.74 14.19
CA LEU A 138 2.88 -5.44 13.89
C LEU A 138 4.38 -5.41 14.16
N ASP A 139 4.83 -6.16 15.16
CA ASP A 139 6.25 -6.22 15.54
C ASP A 139 7.09 -7.06 14.55
N GLU A 140 6.43 -7.80 13.65
CA GLU A 140 7.04 -8.67 12.65
C GLU A 140 6.94 -8.10 11.22
N MET A 141 6.30 -6.93 11.06
CA MET A 141 6.03 -6.28 9.76
C MET A 141 7.12 -5.26 9.38
#